data_66e104d3cbe7b776c974a67e35b3253d
#
_entry.id   66e104d3cbe7b776c974a67e35b3253d
#
_cell.length_a   1.000
_cell.length_b   1.000
_cell.length_c   1.000
_cell.angle_alpha   90.00
_cell.angle_beta   90.00
_cell.angle_gamma   90.00
#
_symmetry.space_group_name_H-M   'P 1'
#
loop_
_entity.id
_entity.type
_entity.pdbx_description
1 polymer ?
#
loop_
_entity_poly.entity_id
_entity_poly.type
_entity_poly.pdbx_seq_one_letter_code
_entity_poly.pdbx_strand_id
1 'polypeptide(L)'
;MGKVTDKNIYYRSADFYEKNGVETRFDTRVTKIDPAAKNVVLADGSTVPYDKLMVATGSKPFVPPMNGMEKIASCHTFMSYDSVKAIKAEVKPGMKVLIIGAGLIGLKAAEALNEYKADITVVDMADRILPSILDVRAGSIMKKHIESKGTKFILGTSVDEFSEHSAKLKNGAAVDFDMVIIAVGVRPNTELVSEAGGKVERGIICDLTQKTTIDDVYAAGDCTVSHDASSDTDRILALLPNAYMQGEVAGRNMAGAETKYENAIPMNAIGFFGLHIITAGSYDGEEYVEEHGNNYKKLVFKDGLLKGFILMGDVKRAGIYTSMIKERIDLSDVDMDMLKERPQMMMFSKARREDKLGGIKR
;
A
#
# COMPACT_ATOMS: atom_id res chain seq x y z
N MET A 1 10.85 -3.21 -15.78
CA MET A 1 10.32 -2.04 -16.53
C MET A 1 10.10 -2.46 -17.98
N GLY A 2 9.21 -1.84 -18.74
CA GLY A 2 8.99 -2.19 -20.16
C GLY A 2 7.73 -3.01 -20.44
N LYS A 3 7.05 -3.54 -19.45
CA LYS A 3 5.75 -4.23 -19.59
C LYS A 3 4.58 -3.25 -19.79
N VAL A 4 4.75 -1.99 -19.37
CA VAL A 4 3.76 -0.92 -19.45
C VAL A 4 4.35 0.20 -20.33
N THR A 5 3.56 0.67 -21.27
CA THR A 5 3.89 1.77 -22.18
C THR A 5 2.92 2.93 -21.95
N ASP A 6 3.24 4.12 -22.46
CA ASP A 6 2.35 5.29 -22.38
C ASP A 6 0.95 5.02 -22.96
N LYS A 7 0.82 4.03 -23.85
CA LYS A 7 -0.47 3.65 -24.45
C LYS A 7 -1.31 2.73 -23.57
N ASN A 8 -0.69 1.93 -22.69
CA ASN A 8 -1.39 0.91 -21.90
C ASN A 8 -1.29 1.13 -20.38
N ILE A 9 -0.80 2.30 -19.96
CA ILE A 9 -0.72 2.66 -18.54
C ILE A 9 -2.08 3.04 -17.95
N TYR A 10 -3.01 3.49 -18.79
CA TYR A 10 -4.31 3.98 -18.35
C TYR A 10 -5.20 2.84 -17.86
N TYR A 11 -5.77 3.02 -16.65
CA TYR A 11 -6.72 2.08 -16.06
C TYR A 11 -8.08 2.07 -16.76
N ARG A 12 -8.46 3.20 -17.38
CA ARG A 12 -9.69 3.38 -18.14
C ARG A 12 -9.36 3.83 -19.57
N SER A 13 -10.28 3.58 -20.51
CA SER A 13 -10.15 4.11 -21.87
C SER A 13 -10.22 5.64 -21.86
N ALA A 14 -9.64 6.28 -22.88
CA ALA A 14 -9.59 7.74 -22.98
C ALA A 14 -10.97 8.41 -22.97
N ASP A 15 -11.99 7.72 -23.50
CA ASP A 15 -13.39 8.17 -23.61
C ASP A 15 -14.26 7.80 -22.40
N PHE A 16 -13.66 7.19 -21.35
CA PHE A 16 -14.41 6.72 -20.17
C PHE A 16 -15.18 7.84 -19.48
N TYR A 17 -14.55 8.97 -19.25
CA TYR A 17 -15.17 10.09 -18.53
C TYR A 17 -16.30 10.73 -19.36
N GLU A 18 -16.06 10.96 -20.63
CA GLU A 18 -17.05 11.50 -21.56
C GLU A 18 -18.29 10.60 -21.67
N LYS A 19 -18.09 9.30 -21.87
CA LYS A 19 -19.16 8.30 -21.94
C LYS A 19 -20.02 8.22 -20.68
N ASN A 20 -19.47 8.60 -19.53
CA ASN A 20 -20.17 8.62 -18.26
C ASN A 20 -20.65 10.02 -17.84
N GLY A 21 -20.57 11.03 -18.73
CA GLY A 21 -21.02 12.39 -18.45
C GLY A 21 -20.19 13.11 -17.38
N VAL A 22 -18.93 12.74 -17.22
CA VAL A 22 -18.00 13.31 -16.23
C VAL A 22 -17.17 14.40 -16.88
N GLU A 23 -17.30 15.64 -16.40
CA GLU A 23 -16.39 16.73 -16.75
C GLU A 23 -15.03 16.52 -16.06
N THR A 24 -13.96 16.62 -16.83
CA THR A 24 -12.58 16.48 -16.31
C THR A 24 -11.80 17.78 -16.50
N ARG A 25 -11.02 18.16 -15.48
CA ARG A 25 -10.08 19.29 -15.50
C ARG A 25 -8.71 18.76 -15.10
N PHE A 26 -7.97 18.29 -16.08
CA PHE A 26 -6.58 17.85 -15.89
C PHE A 26 -5.65 19.05 -15.70
N ASP A 27 -4.44 18.80 -15.13
CA ASP A 27 -3.43 19.82 -14.83
C ASP A 27 -3.98 21.02 -14.02
N THR A 28 -5.04 20.75 -13.25
CA THR A 28 -5.76 21.77 -12.48
C THR A 28 -5.67 21.44 -11.00
N ARG A 29 -4.94 22.27 -10.26
CA ARG A 29 -4.73 22.07 -8.83
C ARG A 29 -5.79 22.80 -8.01
N VAL A 30 -6.44 22.08 -7.10
CA VAL A 30 -7.25 22.69 -6.03
C VAL A 30 -6.29 23.14 -4.91
N THR A 31 -6.43 24.39 -4.47
CA THR A 31 -5.59 25.00 -3.44
C THR A 31 -6.33 25.23 -2.12
N LYS A 32 -7.68 25.28 -2.14
CA LYS A 32 -8.49 25.51 -0.94
C LYS A 32 -9.88 24.90 -1.12
N ILE A 33 -10.46 24.44 -0.02
CA ILE A 33 -11.89 24.12 0.12
C ILE A 33 -12.51 25.24 0.94
N ASP A 34 -13.64 25.81 0.47
CA ASP A 34 -14.47 26.77 1.22
C ASP A 34 -15.80 26.10 1.53
N PRO A 35 -15.96 25.52 2.73
CA PRO A 35 -17.20 24.81 3.10
C PRO A 35 -18.39 25.75 3.23
N ALA A 36 -18.19 27.00 3.64
CA ALA A 36 -19.26 27.97 3.84
C ALA A 36 -19.87 28.42 2.49
N ALA A 37 -19.01 28.63 1.49
CA ALA A 37 -19.43 29.00 0.14
C ALA A 37 -19.73 27.77 -0.74
N LYS A 38 -19.49 26.53 -0.25
CA LYS A 38 -19.60 25.27 -0.99
C LYS A 38 -18.88 25.32 -2.33
N ASN A 39 -17.61 25.73 -2.32
CA ASN A 39 -16.78 25.71 -3.50
C ASN A 39 -15.32 25.28 -3.19
N VAL A 40 -14.61 24.90 -4.23
CA VAL A 40 -13.14 24.74 -4.18
C VAL A 40 -12.48 25.85 -4.99
N VAL A 41 -11.33 26.30 -4.53
CA VAL A 41 -10.50 27.33 -5.21
C VAL A 41 -9.40 26.63 -5.98
N LEU A 42 -9.20 26.99 -7.23
CA LEU A 42 -8.16 26.49 -8.12
C LEU A 42 -6.89 27.35 -8.01
N ALA A 43 -5.78 26.83 -8.53
CA ALA A 43 -4.49 27.53 -8.47
C ALA A 43 -4.48 28.86 -9.25
N ASP A 44 -5.35 29.03 -10.25
CA ASP A 44 -5.54 30.25 -11.01
C ASP A 44 -6.48 31.27 -10.32
N GLY A 45 -6.97 30.95 -9.13
CA GLY A 45 -7.91 31.76 -8.36
C GLY A 45 -9.39 31.59 -8.72
N SER A 46 -9.72 30.84 -9.77
CA SER A 46 -11.10 30.51 -10.11
C SER A 46 -11.71 29.54 -9.11
N THR A 47 -13.03 29.42 -9.09
CA THR A 47 -13.77 28.57 -8.18
C THR A 47 -14.65 27.56 -8.90
N VAL A 48 -14.85 26.40 -8.29
CA VAL A 48 -15.80 25.38 -8.74
C VAL A 48 -16.77 25.07 -7.61
N PRO A 49 -18.07 25.31 -7.79
CA PRO A 49 -19.08 25.01 -6.78
C PRO A 49 -19.34 23.50 -6.68
N TYR A 50 -19.80 23.05 -5.51
CA TYR A 50 -20.21 21.65 -5.29
C TYR A 50 -21.45 21.56 -4.40
N ASP A 51 -22.27 20.55 -4.63
CA ASP A 51 -23.30 20.09 -3.69
C ASP A 51 -22.70 19.13 -2.67
N LYS A 52 -21.85 18.21 -3.17
CA LYS A 52 -21.03 17.28 -2.38
C LYS A 52 -19.65 17.19 -2.97
N LEU A 53 -18.64 17.12 -2.11
CA LEU A 53 -17.23 17.07 -2.48
C LEU A 53 -16.61 15.76 -2.04
N MET A 54 -15.81 15.14 -2.91
CA MET A 54 -14.94 14.01 -2.53
C MET A 54 -13.48 14.40 -2.62
N VAL A 55 -12.74 14.22 -1.53
CA VAL A 55 -11.29 14.42 -1.44
C VAL A 55 -10.60 13.07 -1.62
N ALA A 56 -9.88 12.91 -2.73
CA ALA A 56 -9.13 11.70 -3.07
C ALA A 56 -7.67 12.03 -3.42
N THR A 57 -7.05 12.88 -2.59
CA THR A 57 -5.73 13.49 -2.82
C THR A 57 -4.56 12.51 -2.62
N GLY A 58 -4.84 11.29 -2.15
CA GLY A 58 -3.83 10.26 -1.97
C GLY A 58 -2.72 10.63 -0.99
N SER A 59 -1.50 10.22 -1.31
CA SER A 59 -0.32 10.41 -0.48
C SER A 59 0.87 10.90 -1.31
N LYS A 60 1.88 11.46 -0.64
CA LYS A 60 3.15 11.88 -1.24
C LYS A 60 4.32 11.14 -0.62
N PRO A 61 5.45 10.96 -1.32
CA PRO A 61 6.66 10.38 -0.75
C PRO A 61 7.11 11.16 0.47
N PHE A 62 7.46 10.44 1.52
CA PHE A 62 8.10 11.08 2.67
C PHE A 62 9.62 11.11 2.44
N VAL A 63 10.16 12.31 2.40
CA VAL A 63 11.60 12.56 2.32
C VAL A 63 11.99 13.28 3.60
N PRO A 64 12.56 12.55 4.59
CA PRO A 64 13.03 13.19 5.82
C PRO A 64 14.23 14.07 5.53
N PRO A 65 14.45 15.13 6.29
CA PRO A 65 15.70 15.90 6.22
C PRO A 65 16.87 15.00 6.63
N MET A 66 17.89 14.95 5.79
CA MET A 66 19.14 14.21 6.05
C MET A 66 20.33 15.14 5.71
N ASN A 67 21.36 15.13 6.53
CA ASN A 67 22.52 15.98 6.36
C ASN A 67 23.20 15.72 5.01
N GLY A 68 23.50 16.76 4.27
CA GLY A 68 24.23 16.68 3.01
C GLY A 68 23.38 16.27 1.80
N MET A 69 22.05 16.17 1.92
CA MET A 69 21.19 15.83 0.78
C MET A 69 21.33 16.81 -0.38
N GLU A 70 21.59 18.08 -0.10
CA GLU A 70 21.80 19.13 -1.09
C GLU A 70 23.05 18.92 -1.96
N LYS A 71 23.96 18.04 -1.55
CA LYS A 71 25.19 17.69 -2.28
C LYS A 71 24.95 16.59 -3.33
N ILE A 72 23.82 15.90 -3.28
CA ILE A 72 23.52 14.75 -4.13
C ILE A 72 23.02 15.23 -5.49
N ALA A 73 23.73 14.89 -6.57
CA ALA A 73 23.35 15.27 -7.92
C ALA A 73 22.12 14.46 -8.44
N SER A 74 22.05 13.17 -8.12
CA SER A 74 20.97 12.25 -8.57
C SER A 74 20.25 11.67 -7.35
N CYS A 75 19.13 12.29 -6.98
CA CYS A 75 18.29 11.87 -5.85
C CYS A 75 16.82 11.79 -6.29
N HIS A 76 16.21 10.63 -6.14
CA HIS A 76 14.85 10.35 -6.60
C HIS A 76 13.98 9.73 -5.52
N THR A 77 12.66 9.80 -5.72
CA THR A 77 11.68 8.93 -5.10
C THR A 77 11.18 7.90 -6.13
N PHE A 78 10.47 6.85 -5.69
CA PHE A 78 9.96 5.82 -6.60
C PHE A 78 8.45 5.65 -6.41
N MET A 79 7.69 6.71 -6.76
CA MET A 79 6.23 6.71 -6.53
C MET A 79 5.43 7.20 -7.72
N SER A 80 5.91 8.20 -8.45
CA SER A 80 5.23 8.75 -9.63
C SER A 80 5.81 8.21 -10.94
N TYR A 81 5.02 8.29 -12.00
CA TYR A 81 5.47 7.94 -13.35
C TYR A 81 6.64 8.82 -13.80
N ASP A 82 6.63 10.10 -13.42
CA ASP A 82 7.71 11.02 -13.76
C ASP A 82 9.01 10.68 -13.03
N SER A 83 8.95 10.27 -11.76
CA SER A 83 10.12 9.74 -11.04
C SER A 83 10.70 8.51 -11.75
N VAL A 84 9.84 7.60 -12.20
CA VAL A 84 10.28 6.39 -12.94
C VAL A 84 10.93 6.76 -14.27
N LYS A 85 10.38 7.75 -15.00
CA LYS A 85 10.98 8.24 -16.26
C LYS A 85 12.35 8.85 -16.04
N ALA A 86 12.50 9.70 -14.99
CA ALA A 86 13.77 10.33 -14.64
C ALA A 86 14.83 9.26 -14.30
N ILE A 87 14.51 8.32 -13.40
CA ILE A 87 15.42 7.21 -13.05
C ILE A 87 15.82 6.39 -14.29
N LYS A 88 14.85 6.09 -15.16
CA LYS A 88 15.10 5.31 -16.39
C LYS A 88 16.02 6.04 -17.36
N ALA A 89 15.99 7.37 -17.42
CA ALA A 89 16.85 8.17 -18.27
C ALA A 89 18.31 8.20 -17.79
N GLU A 90 18.55 8.03 -16.49
CA GLU A 90 19.88 8.14 -15.86
C GLU A 90 20.55 6.78 -15.64
N VAL A 91 19.78 5.72 -15.31
CA VAL A 91 20.34 4.43 -14.89
C VAL A 91 21.14 3.76 -16.01
N LYS A 92 22.32 3.24 -15.64
CA LYS A 92 23.25 2.53 -16.54
C LYS A 92 23.74 1.24 -15.89
N PRO A 93 24.17 0.25 -16.70
CA PRO A 93 24.80 -0.97 -16.17
C PRO A 93 26.02 -0.66 -15.30
N GLY A 94 26.10 -1.28 -14.13
CA GLY A 94 27.19 -1.08 -13.16
C GLY A 94 27.06 0.17 -12.29
N MET A 95 26.05 1.02 -12.51
CA MET A 95 25.77 2.19 -11.69
C MET A 95 25.47 1.78 -10.26
N LYS A 96 26.12 2.41 -9.30
CA LYS A 96 25.89 2.17 -7.86
C LYS A 96 24.66 2.91 -7.41
N VAL A 97 23.60 2.18 -7.01
CA VAL A 97 22.35 2.76 -6.53
C VAL A 97 22.15 2.47 -5.06
N LEU A 98 22.10 3.52 -4.26
CA LEU A 98 21.72 3.46 -2.85
C LEU A 98 20.22 3.66 -2.70
N ILE A 99 19.52 2.66 -2.16
CA ILE A 99 18.10 2.75 -1.83
C ILE A 99 17.96 2.87 -0.31
N ILE A 100 17.26 3.91 0.13
CA ILE A 100 16.96 4.13 1.55
C ILE A 100 15.51 3.70 1.79
N GLY A 101 15.36 2.60 2.55
CA GLY A 101 14.09 1.95 2.85
C GLY A 101 13.97 0.56 2.23
N ALA A 102 13.86 -0.46 3.07
CA ALA A 102 13.64 -1.87 2.69
C ALA A 102 12.15 -2.28 2.74
N GLY A 103 11.26 -1.32 2.55
CA GLY A 103 9.82 -1.54 2.41
C GLY A 103 9.40 -1.93 0.99
N LEU A 104 8.09 -2.00 0.75
CA LEU A 104 7.49 -2.40 -0.54
C LEU A 104 8.01 -1.58 -1.72
N ILE A 105 8.06 -0.26 -1.58
CA ILE A 105 8.49 0.67 -2.63
C ILE A 105 9.98 0.50 -2.93
N GLY A 106 10.84 0.49 -1.89
CA GLY A 106 12.28 0.36 -2.06
C GLY A 106 12.69 -0.97 -2.70
N LEU A 107 12.06 -2.08 -2.29
CA LEU A 107 12.34 -3.38 -2.89
C LEU A 107 11.80 -3.50 -4.34
N LYS A 108 10.71 -2.81 -4.67
CA LYS A 108 10.25 -2.70 -6.06
C LYS A 108 11.18 -1.85 -6.92
N ALA A 109 11.77 -0.80 -6.37
CA ALA A 109 12.82 -0.05 -7.04
C ALA A 109 14.06 -0.94 -7.27
N ALA A 110 14.49 -1.69 -6.26
CA ALA A 110 15.61 -2.63 -6.40
C ALA A 110 15.36 -3.69 -7.50
N GLU A 111 14.19 -4.31 -7.51
CA GLU A 111 13.80 -5.28 -8.56
C GLU A 111 13.84 -4.64 -9.95
N ALA A 112 13.26 -3.44 -10.09
CA ALA A 112 13.23 -2.74 -11.36
C ALA A 112 14.63 -2.33 -11.87
N LEU A 113 15.51 -1.89 -10.99
CA LEU A 113 16.88 -1.47 -11.31
C LEU A 113 17.82 -2.64 -11.58
N ASN A 114 17.55 -3.80 -10.99
CA ASN A 114 18.28 -5.02 -11.28
C ASN A 114 18.19 -5.42 -12.77
N GLU A 115 17.05 -5.13 -13.43
CA GLU A 115 16.90 -5.35 -14.89
C GLU A 115 17.92 -4.52 -15.72
N TYR A 116 18.38 -3.38 -15.18
CA TYR A 116 19.41 -2.52 -15.77
C TYR A 116 20.83 -2.89 -15.37
N LYS A 117 21.01 -3.97 -14.58
CA LYS A 117 22.30 -4.42 -14.05
C LYS A 117 23.00 -3.35 -13.19
N ALA A 118 22.23 -2.57 -12.44
CA ALA A 118 22.79 -1.66 -11.43
C ALA A 118 23.34 -2.45 -10.23
N ASP A 119 24.37 -1.90 -9.56
CA ASP A 119 24.89 -2.42 -8.27
C ASP A 119 24.08 -1.80 -7.15
N ILE A 120 23.19 -2.58 -6.51
CA ILE A 120 22.16 -2.07 -5.63
C ILE A 120 22.51 -2.37 -4.18
N THR A 121 22.55 -1.33 -3.34
CA THR A 121 22.61 -1.43 -1.88
C THR A 121 21.36 -0.81 -1.27
N VAL A 122 20.69 -1.56 -0.41
CA VAL A 122 19.51 -1.12 0.33
C VAL A 122 19.87 -0.92 1.80
N VAL A 123 19.57 0.25 2.35
CA VAL A 123 19.80 0.61 3.77
C VAL A 123 18.44 0.83 4.45
N ASP A 124 18.25 0.26 5.65
CA ASP A 124 17.05 0.48 6.45
C ASP A 124 17.35 0.51 7.95
N MET A 125 16.61 1.34 8.69
CA MET A 125 16.68 1.42 10.16
C MET A 125 16.14 0.15 10.84
N ALA A 126 15.20 -0.54 10.21
CA ALA A 126 14.70 -1.80 10.70
C ALA A 126 15.76 -2.91 10.58
N ASP A 127 15.67 -3.88 11.47
CA ASP A 127 16.56 -5.06 11.51
C ASP A 127 16.24 -6.10 10.41
N ARG A 128 15.13 -5.92 9.69
CA ARG A 128 14.66 -6.81 8.62
C ARG A 128 13.98 -6.06 7.49
N ILE A 129 13.85 -6.70 6.36
CA ILE A 129 13.09 -6.18 5.22
C ILE A 129 11.58 -6.38 5.41
N LEU A 130 10.78 -5.52 4.79
CA LEU A 130 9.30 -5.58 4.81
C LEU A 130 8.69 -5.70 6.22
N PRO A 131 9.19 -4.96 7.24
CA PRO A 131 8.80 -5.18 8.64
C PRO A 131 7.30 -4.94 8.91
N SER A 132 6.62 -4.21 8.02
CA SER A 132 5.19 -3.91 8.13
C SER A 132 4.27 -5.04 7.70
N ILE A 133 4.79 -6.03 6.93
CA ILE A 133 3.96 -7.09 6.33
C ILE A 133 4.52 -8.50 6.53
N LEU A 134 5.79 -8.65 6.90
CA LEU A 134 6.42 -9.94 7.16
C LEU A 134 6.93 -10.02 8.60
N ASP A 135 6.81 -11.21 9.17
CA ASP A 135 7.52 -11.53 10.40
C ASP A 135 9.02 -11.77 10.16
N VAL A 136 9.76 -12.05 11.22
CA VAL A 136 11.22 -12.24 11.17
C VAL A 136 11.61 -13.38 10.22
N ARG A 137 10.86 -14.49 10.27
CA ARG A 137 11.20 -15.67 9.48
C ARG A 137 10.91 -15.47 8.00
N ALA A 138 9.73 -15.02 7.64
CA ALA A 138 9.36 -14.70 6.26
C ALA A 138 10.27 -13.60 5.68
N GLY A 139 10.59 -12.57 6.47
CA GLY A 139 11.53 -11.53 6.10
C GLY A 139 12.93 -12.07 5.79
N SER A 140 13.42 -13.03 6.60
CA SER A 140 14.72 -13.69 6.36
C SER A 140 14.74 -14.52 5.07
N ILE A 141 13.67 -15.27 4.78
CA ILE A 141 13.55 -16.06 3.54
C ILE A 141 13.57 -15.12 2.33
N MET A 142 12.74 -14.06 2.35
CA MET A 142 12.66 -13.09 1.26
C MET A 142 14.00 -12.34 1.08
N LYS A 143 14.67 -11.95 2.18
CA LYS A 143 15.97 -11.28 2.12
C LYS A 143 17.01 -12.15 1.41
N LYS A 144 17.17 -13.43 1.81
CA LYS A 144 18.06 -14.37 1.16
C LYS A 144 17.75 -14.56 -0.32
N HIS A 145 16.45 -14.61 -0.67
CA HIS A 145 16.04 -14.70 -2.06
C HIS A 145 16.48 -13.47 -2.87
N ILE A 146 16.28 -12.26 -2.36
CA ILE A 146 16.68 -11.02 -3.04
C ILE A 146 18.21 -10.87 -3.09
N GLU A 147 18.94 -11.24 -2.03
CA GLU A 147 20.41 -11.27 -2.02
C GLU A 147 20.97 -12.21 -3.08
N SER A 148 20.32 -13.35 -3.32
CA SER A 148 20.72 -14.28 -4.40
C SER A 148 20.60 -13.68 -5.82
N LYS A 149 19.92 -12.53 -5.95
CA LYS A 149 19.79 -11.77 -7.19
C LYS A 149 20.76 -10.59 -7.29
N GLY A 150 21.66 -10.44 -6.30
CA GLY A 150 22.74 -9.45 -6.33
C GLY A 150 22.46 -8.17 -5.52
N THR A 151 21.29 -7.99 -4.93
CA THR A 151 21.00 -6.84 -4.06
C THR A 151 21.70 -7.01 -2.70
N LYS A 152 22.37 -5.97 -2.22
CA LYS A 152 23.02 -5.93 -0.91
C LYS A 152 22.12 -5.23 0.11
N PHE A 153 22.15 -5.69 1.37
CA PHE A 153 21.38 -5.08 2.47
C PHE A 153 22.28 -4.68 3.63
N ILE A 154 22.07 -3.47 4.15
CA ILE A 154 22.64 -2.98 5.40
C ILE A 154 21.45 -2.54 6.27
N LEU A 155 21.08 -3.39 7.22
CA LEU A 155 19.90 -3.23 8.06
C LEU A 155 20.31 -2.83 9.49
N GLY A 156 19.34 -2.32 10.29
CA GLY A 156 19.56 -1.87 11.66
C GLY A 156 20.35 -0.56 11.74
N THR A 157 20.41 0.21 10.66
CA THR A 157 21.13 1.49 10.62
C THR A 157 20.47 2.45 9.63
N SER A 158 20.89 3.71 9.69
CA SER A 158 20.42 4.76 8.77
C SER A 158 21.59 5.60 8.28
N VAL A 159 21.33 6.39 7.24
CA VAL A 159 22.29 7.41 6.81
C VAL A 159 22.42 8.48 7.88
N ASP A 160 23.64 8.86 8.19
CA ASP A 160 24.02 9.94 9.09
C ASP A 160 24.28 11.23 8.30
N GLU A 161 25.10 11.12 7.24
CA GLU A 161 25.46 12.26 6.39
C GLU A 161 25.74 11.79 4.95
N PHE A 162 25.40 12.63 3.98
CA PHE A 162 25.77 12.48 2.57
C PHE A 162 26.94 13.38 2.19
N SER A 163 27.83 12.87 1.36
CA SER A 163 28.71 13.61 0.47
C SER A 163 28.22 13.44 -0.97
N GLU A 164 28.92 14.01 -1.94
CA GLU A 164 28.50 13.99 -3.35
C GLU A 164 28.28 12.57 -3.92
N HIS A 165 29.12 11.60 -3.51
CA HIS A 165 29.08 10.22 -4.03
C HIS A 165 29.16 9.15 -2.93
N SER A 166 28.98 9.52 -1.67
CA SER A 166 29.07 8.55 -0.56
C SER A 166 28.11 8.92 0.57
N ALA A 167 27.55 7.93 1.21
CA ALA A 167 26.74 8.04 2.41
C ALA A 167 27.46 7.42 3.61
N LYS A 168 27.69 8.20 4.65
CA LYS A 168 28.14 7.71 5.95
C LYS A 168 26.93 7.21 6.73
N LEU A 169 27.01 5.99 7.25
CA LEU A 169 25.95 5.40 8.06
C LEU A 169 26.23 5.60 9.56
N LYS A 170 25.18 5.58 10.37
CA LYS A 170 25.31 5.73 11.83
C LYS A 170 26.10 4.64 12.52
N ASN A 171 26.22 3.45 11.91
CA ASN A 171 27.08 2.36 12.40
C ASN A 171 28.57 2.52 12.00
N GLY A 172 28.93 3.63 11.37
CA GLY A 172 30.30 3.95 10.93
C GLY A 172 30.68 3.43 9.54
N ALA A 173 29.85 2.61 8.90
CA ALA A 173 30.10 2.16 7.52
C ALA A 173 29.89 3.31 6.53
N ALA A 174 30.50 3.19 5.35
CA ALA A 174 30.26 4.09 4.22
C ALA A 174 29.77 3.30 3.01
N VAL A 175 28.91 3.92 2.22
CA VAL A 175 28.34 3.34 0.99
C VAL A 175 28.51 4.34 -0.14
N ASP A 176 29.26 3.97 -1.17
CA ASP A 176 29.36 4.78 -2.37
C ASP A 176 28.14 4.64 -3.24
N PHE A 177 27.75 5.71 -3.91
CA PHE A 177 26.63 5.73 -4.84
C PHE A 177 26.85 6.71 -5.98
N ASP A 178 26.16 6.46 -7.09
CA ASP A 178 25.98 7.38 -8.22
C ASP A 178 24.53 7.94 -8.21
N MET A 179 23.57 7.20 -7.63
CA MET A 179 22.17 7.59 -7.52
C MET A 179 21.63 7.19 -6.14
N VAL A 180 20.78 8.02 -5.56
CA VAL A 180 20.03 7.72 -4.33
C VAL A 180 18.53 7.62 -4.64
N ILE A 181 17.87 6.60 -4.09
CA ILE A 181 16.41 6.48 -4.11
C ILE A 181 15.89 6.48 -2.66
N ILE A 182 15.01 7.43 -2.35
CA ILE A 182 14.39 7.55 -1.03
C ILE A 182 13.01 6.89 -1.06
N ALA A 183 12.86 5.82 -0.26
CA ALA A 183 11.67 4.98 -0.20
C ALA A 183 11.27 4.63 1.25
N VAL A 184 11.34 5.62 2.16
CA VAL A 184 11.09 5.45 3.61
C VAL A 184 9.63 5.64 4.02
N GLY A 185 8.72 5.57 3.07
CA GLY A 185 7.28 5.66 3.28
C GLY A 185 6.63 6.85 2.61
N VAL A 186 5.36 7.04 2.96
CA VAL A 186 4.50 8.08 2.37
C VAL A 186 3.80 8.89 3.46
N ARG A 187 3.32 10.07 3.09
CA ARG A 187 2.48 10.93 3.94
C ARG A 187 1.18 11.22 3.22
N PRO A 188 0.03 11.01 3.86
CA PRO A 188 -1.28 11.42 3.35
C PRO A 188 -1.33 12.91 3.02
N ASN A 189 -1.97 13.26 1.92
CA ASN A 189 -2.23 14.66 1.56
C ASN A 189 -3.54 15.11 2.21
N THR A 190 -3.44 15.78 3.33
CA THR A 190 -4.58 16.14 4.20
C THR A 190 -4.82 17.64 4.29
N GLU A 191 -3.94 18.44 3.70
CA GLU A 191 -3.86 19.89 3.88
C GLU A 191 -5.18 20.57 3.55
N LEU A 192 -5.82 20.22 2.43
CA LEU A 192 -7.10 20.82 2.00
C LEU A 192 -8.21 20.66 3.05
N VAL A 193 -8.28 19.49 3.70
CA VAL A 193 -9.31 19.22 4.71
C VAL A 193 -8.97 19.88 6.03
N SER A 194 -7.70 19.83 6.47
CA SER A 194 -7.27 20.46 7.72
C SER A 194 -7.42 21.97 7.69
N GLU A 195 -7.06 22.61 6.57
CA GLU A 195 -7.19 24.06 6.39
C GLU A 195 -8.66 24.51 6.27
N ALA A 196 -9.54 23.63 5.82
CA ALA A 196 -10.99 23.84 5.81
C ALA A 196 -11.69 23.56 7.17
N GLY A 197 -10.92 23.24 8.22
CA GLY A 197 -11.43 22.97 9.57
C GLY A 197 -11.88 21.53 9.82
N GLY A 198 -11.61 20.60 8.90
CA GLY A 198 -11.92 19.19 9.07
C GLY A 198 -10.91 18.47 9.99
N LYS A 199 -11.37 17.43 10.67
CA LYS A 199 -10.54 16.65 11.60
C LYS A 199 -9.53 15.79 10.84
N VAL A 200 -8.27 15.96 11.18
CA VAL A 200 -7.13 15.21 10.63
C VAL A 200 -6.25 14.73 11.78
N GLU A 201 -5.77 13.51 11.69
CA GLU A 201 -4.73 12.95 12.55
C GLU A 201 -3.52 12.57 11.67
N ARG A 202 -3.28 11.27 11.49
CA ARG A 202 -2.29 10.80 10.49
C ARG A 202 -2.83 10.86 9.05
N GLY A 203 -4.16 10.88 8.89
CA GLY A 203 -4.93 11.02 7.67
C GLY A 203 -6.24 11.73 7.99
N ILE A 204 -7.05 11.98 6.96
CA ILE A 204 -8.39 12.57 7.10
C ILE A 204 -9.27 11.57 7.86
N ILE A 205 -9.93 12.03 8.94
CA ILE A 205 -10.85 11.22 9.71
C ILE A 205 -12.19 11.14 8.98
N CYS A 206 -12.60 9.91 8.68
CA CYS A 206 -13.88 9.60 8.05
C CYS A 206 -14.67 8.60 8.91
N ASP A 207 -15.99 8.67 8.83
CA ASP A 207 -16.85 7.62 9.35
C ASP A 207 -16.93 6.42 8.36
N LEU A 208 -17.66 5.38 8.72
CA LEU A 208 -17.81 4.19 7.87
C LEU A 208 -18.54 4.48 6.54
N THR A 209 -19.23 5.63 6.42
CA THR A 209 -19.86 6.10 5.17
C THR A 209 -18.93 6.92 4.30
N GLN A 210 -17.68 7.11 4.73
CA GLN A 210 -16.64 7.93 4.13
C GLN A 210 -16.91 9.45 4.21
N LYS A 211 -17.80 9.90 5.10
CA LYS A 211 -17.97 11.32 5.42
C LYS A 211 -16.82 11.80 6.30
N THR A 212 -16.31 12.98 5.99
CA THR A 212 -15.40 13.72 6.89
C THR A 212 -16.21 14.45 7.98
N THR A 213 -15.52 15.21 8.82
CA THR A 213 -16.19 16.07 9.82
C THR A 213 -16.70 17.39 9.23
N ILE A 214 -16.54 17.64 7.95
CA ILE A 214 -17.08 18.78 7.22
C ILE A 214 -18.35 18.32 6.49
N ASP A 215 -19.42 19.07 6.63
CA ASP A 215 -20.68 18.76 5.99
C ASP A 215 -20.53 18.67 4.46
N ASP A 216 -21.16 17.64 3.86
CA ASP A 216 -21.13 17.35 2.43
C ASP A 216 -19.72 17.08 1.84
N VAL A 217 -18.71 16.90 2.68
CA VAL A 217 -17.34 16.53 2.26
C VAL A 217 -17.04 15.09 2.65
N TYR A 218 -16.68 14.29 1.66
CA TYR A 218 -16.27 12.90 1.75
C TYR A 218 -14.79 12.77 1.46
N ALA A 219 -14.13 11.69 1.92
CA ALA A 219 -12.78 11.39 1.50
C ALA A 219 -12.56 9.89 1.33
N ALA A 220 -11.61 9.51 0.44
CA ALA A 220 -11.30 8.13 0.15
C ALA A 220 -9.83 7.93 -0.27
N GLY A 221 -9.31 6.73 -0.07
CA GLY A 221 -7.96 6.31 -0.47
C GLY A 221 -6.88 6.67 0.55
N ASP A 222 -5.64 6.76 0.08
CA ASP A 222 -4.44 6.89 0.93
C ASP A 222 -4.41 8.14 1.81
N CYS A 223 -5.27 9.12 1.55
CA CYS A 223 -5.37 10.32 2.39
C CYS A 223 -6.20 10.11 3.67
N THR A 224 -6.85 8.96 3.84
CA THR A 224 -7.81 8.70 4.94
C THR A 224 -7.28 7.77 6.02
N VAL A 225 -7.87 7.87 7.21
CA VAL A 225 -7.83 6.84 8.24
C VAL A 225 -9.03 5.91 8.03
N SER A 226 -8.80 4.60 8.12
CA SER A 226 -9.83 3.56 7.97
C SER A 226 -9.88 2.67 9.18
N HIS A 227 -11.06 2.18 9.52
CA HIS A 227 -11.25 1.14 10.53
C HIS A 227 -10.76 -0.21 9.98
N ASP A 228 -9.74 -0.81 10.62
CA ASP A 228 -9.22 -2.13 10.31
C ASP A 228 -10.01 -3.20 11.07
N ALA A 229 -10.90 -3.90 10.37
CA ALA A 229 -11.76 -4.94 10.94
C ALA A 229 -10.99 -6.16 11.48
N SER A 230 -9.73 -6.36 11.10
CA SER A 230 -8.92 -7.48 11.59
C SER A 230 -8.32 -7.24 12.98
N SER A 231 -8.01 -5.99 13.30
CA SER A 231 -7.41 -5.57 14.57
C SER A 231 -8.35 -4.72 15.45
N ASP A 232 -9.50 -4.31 14.91
CA ASP A 232 -10.46 -3.42 15.56
C ASP A 232 -9.83 -2.06 15.95
N THR A 233 -9.02 -1.50 15.04
CA THR A 233 -8.29 -0.24 15.24
C THR A 233 -8.38 0.66 14.02
N ASP A 234 -8.30 1.97 14.25
CA ASP A 234 -8.26 2.95 13.16
C ASP A 234 -6.82 3.19 12.71
N ARG A 235 -6.57 3.08 11.41
CA ARG A 235 -5.23 3.24 10.83
C ARG A 235 -5.27 3.61 9.35
N ILE A 236 -4.15 4.08 8.83
CA ILE A 236 -4.00 4.29 7.39
C ILE A 236 -3.86 2.92 6.72
N LEU A 237 -4.74 2.64 5.77
CA LEU A 237 -4.71 1.46 4.91
C LEU A 237 -4.45 1.88 3.46
N ALA A 238 -3.26 2.41 3.19
CA ALA A 238 -2.82 2.90 1.88
C ALA A 238 -2.62 1.74 0.88
N LEU A 239 -3.72 1.20 0.38
CA LEU A 239 -3.81 0.03 -0.48
C LEU A 239 -4.85 0.25 -1.57
N LEU A 240 -4.53 -0.05 -2.83
CA LEU A 240 -5.44 0.11 -3.97
C LEU A 240 -6.82 -0.54 -3.76
N PRO A 241 -6.94 -1.79 -3.24
CA PRO A 241 -8.26 -2.36 -2.98
C PRO A 241 -9.08 -1.55 -1.98
N ASN A 242 -8.47 -1.05 -0.91
CA ASN A 242 -9.18 -0.23 0.08
C ASN A 242 -9.58 1.13 -0.52
N ALA A 243 -8.69 1.78 -1.27
CA ALA A 243 -9.01 3.03 -1.96
C ALA A 243 -10.19 2.88 -2.92
N TYR A 244 -10.25 1.76 -3.65
CA TYR A 244 -11.36 1.46 -4.55
C TYR A 244 -12.68 1.28 -3.78
N MET A 245 -12.69 0.46 -2.72
CA MET A 245 -13.89 0.20 -1.92
C MET A 245 -14.39 1.46 -1.19
N GLN A 246 -13.47 2.25 -0.65
CA GLN A 246 -13.80 3.55 -0.05
C GLN A 246 -14.42 4.50 -1.07
N GLY A 247 -13.82 4.59 -2.27
CA GLY A 247 -14.34 5.43 -3.36
C GLY A 247 -15.74 4.99 -3.81
N GLU A 248 -15.99 3.68 -3.88
CA GLU A 248 -17.33 3.15 -4.20
C GLU A 248 -18.35 3.52 -3.11
N VAL A 249 -18.02 3.32 -1.83
CA VAL A 249 -18.90 3.66 -0.71
C VAL A 249 -19.17 5.17 -0.66
N ALA A 250 -18.13 5.99 -0.78
CA ALA A 250 -18.26 7.44 -0.83
C ALA A 250 -19.17 7.89 -1.99
N GLY A 251 -18.92 7.39 -3.20
CA GLY A 251 -19.69 7.72 -4.39
C GLY A 251 -21.18 7.35 -4.26
N ARG A 252 -21.48 6.15 -3.72
CA ARG A 252 -22.86 5.70 -3.46
C ARG A 252 -23.56 6.62 -2.45
N ASN A 253 -22.89 6.99 -1.35
CA ASN A 253 -23.44 7.88 -0.33
C ASN A 253 -23.60 9.31 -0.83
N MET A 254 -22.69 9.79 -1.67
CA MET A 254 -22.87 11.06 -2.38
C MET A 254 -24.08 11.05 -3.31
N ALA A 255 -24.40 9.90 -3.89
CA ALA A 255 -25.59 9.70 -4.73
C ALA A 255 -26.88 9.43 -3.92
N GLY A 256 -26.84 9.47 -2.59
CA GLY A 256 -28.02 9.32 -1.72
C GLY A 256 -28.28 7.89 -1.23
N ALA A 257 -27.37 6.94 -1.45
CA ALA A 257 -27.45 5.63 -0.81
C ALA A 257 -26.98 5.70 0.65
N GLU A 258 -27.25 4.63 1.41
CA GLU A 258 -26.75 4.46 2.78
C GLU A 258 -25.91 3.18 2.83
N THR A 259 -24.63 3.31 2.53
CA THR A 259 -23.66 2.20 2.52
C THR A 259 -22.51 2.46 3.47
N LYS A 260 -21.94 1.38 4.02
CA LYS A 260 -20.81 1.44 4.96
C LYS A 260 -19.66 0.54 4.50
N TYR A 261 -18.46 0.94 4.81
CA TYR A 261 -17.24 0.14 4.61
C TYR A 261 -16.75 -0.41 5.95
N GLU A 262 -17.25 -1.59 6.34
CA GLU A 262 -17.05 -2.19 7.66
C GLU A 262 -15.98 -3.30 7.66
N ASN A 263 -15.51 -3.73 6.50
CA ASN A 263 -14.63 -4.90 6.35
C ASN A 263 -13.27 -4.57 5.70
N ALA A 264 -12.78 -3.35 5.93
CA ALA A 264 -11.43 -2.99 5.54
C ALA A 264 -10.41 -3.80 6.33
N ILE A 265 -9.44 -4.38 5.65
CA ILE A 265 -8.31 -5.08 6.26
C ILE A 265 -7.02 -4.73 5.52
N PRO A 266 -5.86 -4.70 6.19
CA PRO A 266 -4.59 -4.65 5.49
C PRO A 266 -4.43 -5.92 4.65
N MET A 267 -4.07 -5.76 3.37
CA MET A 267 -3.79 -6.91 2.50
C MET A 267 -2.78 -6.55 1.42
N ASN A 268 -1.83 -7.43 1.17
CA ASN A 268 -0.83 -7.23 0.14
C ASN A 268 -0.73 -8.49 -0.71
N ALA A 269 -0.69 -8.32 -2.03
CA ALA A 269 -0.40 -9.36 -3.00
C ALA A 269 0.72 -8.84 -3.89
N ILE A 270 1.94 -9.26 -3.63
CA ILE A 270 3.14 -8.73 -4.29
C ILE A 270 4.17 -9.84 -4.46
N GLY A 271 5.08 -9.68 -5.40
CA GLY A 271 6.23 -10.56 -5.56
C GLY A 271 7.51 -9.75 -5.74
N PHE A 272 8.63 -10.32 -5.37
CA PHE A 272 9.96 -9.77 -5.58
C PHE A 272 10.83 -10.81 -6.25
N PHE A 273 11.39 -10.46 -7.42
CA PHE A 273 12.27 -11.35 -8.19
C PHE A 273 11.66 -12.75 -8.43
N GLY A 274 10.34 -12.81 -8.63
CA GLY A 274 9.61 -14.04 -8.89
C GLY A 274 9.15 -14.81 -7.65
N LEU A 275 9.53 -14.42 -6.43
CA LEU A 275 8.99 -14.99 -5.19
C LEU A 275 7.78 -14.18 -4.75
N HIS A 276 6.59 -14.79 -4.80
CA HIS A 276 5.32 -14.14 -4.48
C HIS A 276 4.99 -14.25 -3.00
N ILE A 277 4.36 -13.21 -2.46
CA ILE A 277 3.77 -13.16 -1.14
C ILE A 277 2.35 -12.62 -1.20
N ILE A 278 1.48 -13.19 -0.37
CA ILE A 278 0.16 -12.64 -0.05
C ILE A 278 0.02 -12.60 1.46
N THR A 279 -0.33 -11.43 1.98
CA THR A 279 -0.58 -11.23 3.40
C THR A 279 -1.92 -10.55 3.60
N ALA A 280 -2.62 -10.88 4.69
CA ALA A 280 -3.80 -10.13 5.10
C ALA A 280 -4.02 -10.20 6.60
N GLY A 281 -4.67 -9.17 7.14
CA GLY A 281 -5.16 -9.12 8.50
C GLY A 281 -4.12 -8.79 9.56
N SER A 282 -4.41 -9.18 10.79
CA SER A 282 -3.61 -8.95 11.99
C SER A 282 -2.75 -10.17 12.34
N TYR A 283 -1.57 -9.93 12.92
CA TYR A 283 -0.67 -11.00 13.39
C TYR A 283 -0.67 -11.16 14.91
N ASP A 284 -1.69 -10.64 15.58
CA ASP A 284 -1.90 -10.80 17.02
C ASP A 284 -2.81 -12.02 17.29
N GLY A 285 -2.26 -13.09 17.84
CA GLY A 285 -2.97 -14.34 18.16
C GLY A 285 -2.08 -15.57 18.19
N GLU A 286 -2.71 -16.75 18.22
CA GLU A 286 -2.03 -18.06 18.12
C GLU A 286 -1.58 -18.31 16.68
N GLU A 287 -0.36 -18.79 16.53
CA GLU A 287 0.27 -18.97 15.22
C GLU A 287 0.32 -20.46 14.83
N TYR A 288 -0.09 -20.75 13.61
CA TYR A 288 0.26 -21.97 12.89
C TYR A 288 1.26 -21.64 11.80
N VAL A 289 2.41 -22.31 11.79
CA VAL A 289 3.48 -22.06 10.83
C VAL A 289 3.88 -23.36 10.13
N GLU A 290 4.02 -23.29 8.81
CA GLU A 290 4.53 -24.37 7.96
C GLU A 290 5.59 -23.79 7.01
N GLU A 291 6.72 -24.47 6.88
CA GLU A 291 7.84 -24.00 6.05
C GLU A 291 8.47 -25.15 5.25
N HIS A 292 8.61 -24.95 3.92
CA HIS A 292 9.27 -25.87 3.00
C HIS A 292 10.09 -25.09 1.96
N GLY A 293 11.40 -24.97 2.18
CA GLY A 293 12.27 -24.18 1.32
C GLY A 293 11.88 -22.69 1.32
N ASN A 294 11.50 -22.16 0.17
CA ASN A 294 11.01 -20.78 0.07
C ASN A 294 9.49 -20.65 0.27
N ASN A 295 8.80 -21.77 0.48
CA ASN A 295 7.38 -21.73 0.81
C ASN A 295 7.23 -21.51 2.31
N TYR A 296 6.47 -20.50 2.68
CA TYR A 296 6.16 -20.16 4.06
C TYR A 296 4.68 -19.87 4.20
N LYS A 297 4.03 -20.56 5.13
CA LYS A 297 2.63 -20.34 5.50
C LYS A 297 2.55 -20.04 6.99
N LYS A 298 1.94 -18.92 7.32
CA LYS A 298 1.58 -18.55 8.69
C LYS A 298 0.09 -18.22 8.70
N LEU A 299 -0.64 -18.83 9.62
CA LEU A 299 -2.04 -18.50 9.92
C LEU A 299 -2.10 -18.04 11.38
N VAL A 300 -2.87 -16.99 11.65
CA VAL A 300 -3.01 -16.40 12.98
C VAL A 300 -4.47 -16.48 13.43
N PHE A 301 -4.68 -17.10 14.57
CA PHE A 301 -6.00 -17.36 15.12
C PHE A 301 -6.19 -16.60 16.44
N LYS A 302 -7.36 -16.01 16.64
CA LYS A 302 -7.73 -15.36 17.90
C LYS A 302 -9.25 -15.29 18.03
N ASP A 303 -9.77 -15.54 19.21
CA ASP A 303 -11.22 -15.45 19.54
C ASP A 303 -12.10 -16.29 18.59
N GLY A 304 -11.66 -17.50 18.24
CA GLY A 304 -12.39 -18.40 17.35
C GLY A 304 -12.42 -17.93 15.89
N LEU A 305 -11.58 -16.99 15.49
CA LEU A 305 -11.52 -16.42 14.14
C LEU A 305 -10.12 -16.57 13.53
N LEU A 306 -10.04 -16.66 12.20
CA LEU A 306 -8.79 -16.40 11.48
C LEU A 306 -8.60 -14.88 11.41
N LYS A 307 -7.53 -14.36 12.03
CA LYS A 307 -7.24 -12.92 12.11
C LYS A 307 -6.27 -12.44 11.06
N GLY A 308 -5.36 -13.30 10.62
CA GLY A 308 -4.38 -12.93 9.62
C GLY A 308 -3.62 -14.12 9.05
N PHE A 309 -2.90 -13.87 7.96
CA PHE A 309 -2.02 -14.85 7.36
C PHE A 309 -0.85 -14.24 6.59
N ILE A 310 0.22 -15.03 6.45
CA ILE A 310 1.32 -14.81 5.50
C ILE A 310 1.45 -16.05 4.64
N LEU A 311 1.34 -15.90 3.33
CA LEU A 311 1.67 -16.93 2.35
C LEU A 311 2.84 -16.45 1.50
N MET A 312 3.88 -17.27 1.33
CA MET A 312 5.02 -16.99 0.46
C MET A 312 5.32 -18.22 -0.40
N GLY A 313 5.65 -18.02 -1.65
CA GLY A 313 5.91 -19.08 -2.62
C GLY A 313 4.62 -19.72 -3.12
N ASP A 314 4.06 -20.68 -2.44
CA ASP A 314 2.72 -21.22 -2.73
C ASP A 314 1.65 -20.32 -2.13
N VAL A 315 1.17 -19.37 -2.93
CA VAL A 315 0.14 -18.38 -2.57
C VAL A 315 -1.27 -18.79 -3.01
N LYS A 316 -1.45 -20.02 -3.46
CA LYS A 316 -2.76 -20.50 -3.91
C LYS A 316 -3.79 -20.44 -2.78
N ARG A 317 -5.03 -20.12 -3.16
CA ARG A 317 -6.19 -20.10 -2.25
C ARG A 317 -6.18 -19.00 -1.18
N ALA A 318 -5.27 -18.02 -1.29
CA ALA A 318 -5.25 -16.84 -0.41
C ALA A 318 -6.62 -16.14 -0.30
N GLY A 319 -7.41 -16.16 -1.39
CA GLY A 319 -8.77 -15.59 -1.40
C GLY A 319 -9.73 -16.24 -0.39
N ILE A 320 -9.56 -17.54 -0.09
CA ILE A 320 -10.39 -18.21 0.93
C ILE A 320 -10.07 -17.65 2.32
N TYR A 321 -8.79 -17.58 2.67
CA TYR A 321 -8.35 -16.99 3.94
C TYR A 321 -8.78 -15.52 4.06
N THR A 322 -8.63 -14.74 2.98
CA THR A 322 -9.06 -13.33 2.95
C THR A 322 -10.56 -13.18 3.18
N SER A 323 -11.39 -14.03 2.53
CA SER A 323 -12.84 -14.03 2.73
C SER A 323 -13.20 -14.39 4.18
N MET A 324 -12.52 -15.39 4.78
CA MET A 324 -12.75 -15.78 6.17
C MET A 324 -12.48 -14.62 7.15
N ILE A 325 -11.41 -13.87 6.94
CA ILE A 325 -11.09 -12.70 7.78
C ILE A 325 -12.15 -11.61 7.61
N LYS A 326 -12.47 -11.24 6.37
CA LYS A 326 -13.44 -10.17 6.06
C LYS A 326 -14.85 -10.48 6.55
N GLU A 327 -15.28 -11.73 6.43
CA GLU A 327 -16.60 -12.19 6.83
C GLU A 327 -16.63 -12.62 8.30
N ARG A 328 -15.51 -12.56 9.01
CA ARG A 328 -15.38 -12.97 10.43
C ARG A 328 -15.96 -14.35 10.67
N ILE A 329 -15.54 -15.35 9.86
CA ILE A 329 -16.08 -16.69 9.91
C ILE A 329 -15.66 -17.38 11.21
N ASP A 330 -16.65 -17.82 12.00
CA ASP A 330 -16.44 -18.65 13.19
C ASP A 330 -15.82 -20.00 12.80
N LEU A 331 -14.73 -20.36 13.47
CA LEU A 331 -13.96 -21.58 13.20
C LEU A 331 -14.59 -22.83 13.80
N SER A 332 -15.61 -22.72 14.66
CA SER A 332 -16.30 -23.88 15.26
C SER A 332 -16.93 -24.81 14.21
N ASP A 333 -17.31 -24.25 13.04
CA ASP A 333 -17.93 -24.96 11.92
C ASP A 333 -16.93 -25.27 10.78
N VAL A 334 -15.61 -25.17 11.04
CA VAL A 334 -14.57 -25.33 10.03
C VAL A 334 -13.70 -26.52 10.34
N ASP A 335 -13.45 -27.37 9.34
CA ASP A 335 -12.44 -28.43 9.42
C ASP A 335 -11.04 -27.77 9.46
N MET A 336 -10.43 -27.76 10.65
CA MET A 336 -9.16 -27.08 10.92
C MET A 336 -7.96 -27.76 10.24
N ASP A 337 -7.98 -29.06 10.03
CA ASP A 337 -6.90 -29.76 9.34
C ASP A 337 -6.92 -29.38 7.86
N MET A 338 -8.10 -29.41 7.26
CA MET A 338 -8.28 -28.98 5.87
C MET A 338 -7.97 -27.49 5.68
N LEU A 339 -8.32 -26.63 6.65
CA LEU A 339 -7.98 -25.21 6.64
C LEU A 339 -6.45 -25.00 6.63
N LYS A 340 -5.73 -25.71 7.48
CA LYS A 340 -4.28 -25.61 7.60
C LYS A 340 -3.56 -26.18 6.38
N GLU A 341 -3.94 -27.37 5.94
CA GLU A 341 -3.26 -28.06 4.83
C GLU A 341 -3.62 -27.45 3.47
N ARG A 342 -4.91 -27.49 3.12
CA ARG A 342 -5.39 -27.11 1.79
C ARG A 342 -6.82 -26.55 1.84
N PRO A 343 -7.03 -25.27 2.15
CA PRO A 343 -8.36 -24.69 2.30
C PRO A 343 -9.18 -24.84 1.02
N GLN A 344 -10.43 -25.26 1.18
CA GLN A 344 -11.40 -25.44 0.11
C GLN A 344 -12.82 -25.38 0.67
N MET A 345 -13.82 -25.26 -0.20
CA MET A 345 -15.22 -25.14 0.26
C MET A 345 -15.70 -26.28 1.13
N MET A 346 -15.11 -27.48 0.98
CA MET A 346 -15.47 -28.66 1.77
C MET A 346 -15.10 -28.55 3.26
N MET A 347 -14.21 -27.64 3.64
CA MET A 347 -13.88 -27.39 5.05
C MET A 347 -15.02 -26.74 5.83
N PHE A 348 -15.97 -26.10 5.15
CA PHE A 348 -17.15 -25.50 5.79
C PHE A 348 -18.25 -26.52 6.01
N SER A 349 -19.07 -26.35 7.06
CA SER A 349 -20.26 -27.14 7.30
C SER A 349 -21.21 -27.13 6.09
N LYS A 350 -22.06 -28.18 5.96
CA LYS A 350 -23.01 -28.25 4.86
C LYS A 350 -23.94 -27.04 4.79
N ALA A 351 -24.44 -26.59 5.92
CA ALA A 351 -25.32 -25.42 6.01
C ALA A 351 -24.64 -24.15 5.46
N ARG A 352 -23.38 -23.89 5.83
CA ARG A 352 -22.63 -22.72 5.34
C ARG A 352 -22.31 -22.82 3.84
N ARG A 353 -22.05 -24.03 3.33
CA ARG A 353 -21.86 -24.24 1.89
C ARG A 353 -23.13 -23.96 1.10
N GLU A 354 -24.28 -24.39 1.59
CA GLU A 354 -25.59 -24.14 0.97
C GLU A 354 -25.90 -22.64 0.94
N ASP A 355 -25.59 -21.91 2.02
CA ASP A 355 -25.75 -20.46 2.07
C ASP A 355 -24.87 -19.74 1.05
N LYS A 356 -23.59 -20.10 0.96
CA LYS A 356 -22.63 -19.49 0.01
C LYS A 356 -22.88 -19.87 -1.46
N LEU A 357 -23.32 -21.10 -1.73
CA LEU A 357 -23.51 -21.63 -3.08
C LEU A 357 -24.97 -21.56 -3.56
N GLY A 358 -25.90 -21.37 -2.65
CA GLY A 358 -27.34 -21.41 -2.92
C GLY A 358 -27.88 -20.25 -3.79
N GLY A 359 -27.03 -19.33 -4.19
CA GLY A 359 -27.44 -18.18 -4.99
C GLY A 359 -28.29 -17.17 -4.21
N ILE A 360 -28.65 -16.07 -4.87
CA ILE A 360 -29.58 -15.08 -4.31
C ILE A 360 -30.92 -15.79 -4.09
N LYS A 361 -31.30 -16.01 -2.85
CA LYS A 361 -32.70 -16.37 -2.54
C LYS A 361 -33.55 -15.22 -3.08
N ARG A 362 -34.30 -15.47 -4.15
CA ARG A 362 -35.25 -14.54 -4.76
C ARG A 362 -36.42 -14.27 -3.80
#